data_9e796c3d999b886ac57cb68b0d31d9fb
#
_entry.id   9e796c3d999b886ac57cb68b0d31d9fb
#
_cell.length_a   1.000
_cell.length_b   1.000
_cell.length_c   1.000
_cell.angle_alpha   90.00
_cell.angle_beta   90.00
_cell.angle_gamma   90.00
#
_symmetry.space_group_name_H-M   'P 1'
#
loop_
_entity.id
_entity.type
_entity.pdbx_description
1 polymer ?
#
loop_
_entity_poly.entity_id
_entity_poly.type
_entity_poly.pdbx_seq_one_letter_code
_entity_poly.pdbx_strand_id
1 'polypeptide(L)' 'MNNKKQFIAQQGSNTTVKLFEASTGQLYRVITVGGNIVSQPYVSGNLMTVTVENAGGKRQVKTFSLPYGSLKTTVPV' A
#
# COMPACT_ATOMS: atom_id res chain seq x y z
N MET A 1 16.67 -12.56 17.47
CA MET A 1 16.85 -12.35 16.02
C MET A 1 15.59 -11.80 15.42
N ASN A 2 15.73 -10.81 14.57
CA ASN A 2 14.59 -10.17 13.95
C ASN A 2 14.33 -10.79 12.57
N ASN A 3 13.18 -11.43 12.41
CA ASN A 3 12.82 -12.09 11.15
C ASN A 3 11.77 -11.32 10.37
N LYS A 4 11.58 -10.07 10.70
CA LYS A 4 10.60 -9.25 9.98
C LYS A 4 11.03 -9.06 8.54
N LYS A 5 10.11 -9.34 7.64
CA LYS A 5 10.31 -9.01 6.23
C LYS A 5 10.13 -7.53 6.02
N GLN A 6 10.97 -6.98 5.19
CA GLN A 6 10.83 -5.59 4.76
C GLN A 6 10.32 -5.58 3.34
N PHE A 7 9.50 -4.62 3.02
CA PHE A 7 8.84 -4.53 1.73
C PHE A 7 9.09 -3.17 1.09
N ILE A 8 9.10 -3.20 -0.23
CA ILE A 8 9.13 -1.99 -1.07
C ILE A 8 7.80 -1.95 -1.80
N ALA A 9 7.10 -0.83 -1.70
CA ALA A 9 5.83 -0.65 -2.38
C ALA A 9 6.02 0.22 -3.61
N GLN A 10 5.43 -0.21 -4.72
CA GLN A 10 5.49 0.53 -5.98
C GLN A 10 4.12 0.53 -6.61
N GLN A 11 3.69 1.68 -7.12
CA GLN A 11 2.41 1.74 -7.80
C GLN A 11 2.43 0.86 -9.04
N GLY A 12 1.47 -0.07 -9.12
CA GLY A 12 1.39 -0.98 -10.25
C GLY A 12 0.43 -0.49 -11.32
N SER A 13 -0.65 0.14 -10.91
CA SER A 13 -1.64 0.73 -11.82
C SER A 13 -2.34 1.86 -11.08
N ASN A 14 -3.41 2.42 -11.66
CA ASN A 14 -4.16 3.49 -10.97
C ASN A 14 -4.77 3.03 -9.67
N THR A 15 -5.02 1.73 -9.50
CA THR A 15 -5.76 1.20 -8.36
C THR A 15 -5.02 0.11 -7.61
N THR A 16 -3.79 -0.22 -8.00
CA THR A 16 -3.05 -1.31 -7.36
C THR A 16 -1.64 -0.88 -6.97
N VAL A 17 -1.14 -1.50 -5.91
CA VAL A 17 0.24 -1.35 -5.45
C VAL A 17 0.90 -2.72 -5.49
N LYS A 18 2.08 -2.79 -6.07
CA LYS A 18 2.92 -3.99 -6.05
C LYS A 18 3.83 -3.93 -4.85
N LEU A 19 3.84 -5.02 -4.09
CA LEU A 19 4.65 -5.15 -2.90
C LEU A 19 5.78 -6.13 -3.21
N PHE A 20 7.02 -5.68 -3.06
CA PHE A 20 8.21 -6.49 -3.33
C PHE A 20 8.94 -6.77 -2.04
N GLU A 21 9.51 -7.96 -1.92
CA GLU A 21 10.42 -8.25 -0.81
C GLU A 21 11.71 -7.47 -1.01
N ALA A 22 12.09 -6.69 -0.02
CA ALA A 22 13.28 -5.85 -0.13
C ALA A 22 14.55 -6.69 -0.24
N SER A 23 14.59 -7.85 0.42
CA SER A 23 15.80 -8.68 0.44
C SER A 23 16.08 -9.39 -0.87
N THR A 24 15.07 -9.68 -1.67
CA THR A 24 15.20 -10.46 -2.91
C THR A 24 14.82 -9.68 -4.15
N GLY A 25 14.03 -8.61 -3.99
CA GLY A 25 13.46 -7.88 -5.12
C GLY A 25 12.32 -8.59 -5.81
N GLN A 26 11.86 -9.69 -5.26
CA GLN A 26 10.78 -10.47 -5.88
C GLN A 26 9.43 -9.90 -5.53
N LEU A 27 8.51 -9.98 -6.47
CA LEU A 27 7.13 -9.58 -6.23
C LEU A 27 6.52 -10.49 -5.18
N TYR A 28 5.98 -9.89 -4.14
CA TYR A 28 5.36 -10.63 -3.06
C TYR A 28 3.84 -10.68 -3.21
N ARG A 29 3.23 -9.52 -3.50
CA ARG A 29 1.78 -9.42 -3.54
C ARG A 29 1.37 -8.15 -4.29
N VAL A 30 0.18 -8.19 -4.88
CA VAL A 30 -0.46 -7.01 -5.46
C VAL A 30 -1.66 -6.67 -4.60
N ILE A 31 -1.74 -5.41 -4.16
CA ILE A 31 -2.81 -4.94 -3.29
C ILE A 31 -3.69 -3.98 -4.07
N THR A 32 -5.00 -4.28 -4.11
CA THR A 32 -5.98 -3.37 -4.68
C THR A 32 -6.43 -2.41 -3.59
N VAL A 33 -6.23 -1.12 -3.81
CA VAL A 33 -6.38 -0.13 -2.72
C VAL A 33 -7.77 0.49 -2.64
N GLY A 34 -8.65 0.22 -3.60
CA GLY A 34 -10.02 0.68 -3.52
C GLY A 34 -10.20 2.15 -3.86
N GLY A 35 -9.47 2.64 -4.84
CA GLY A 35 -9.58 4.02 -5.30
C GLY A 35 -8.43 4.34 -6.23
N ASN A 36 -8.45 5.52 -6.84
CA ASN A 36 -7.38 5.96 -7.71
C ASN A 36 -6.23 6.52 -6.90
N ILE A 37 -5.04 5.98 -7.11
CA ILE A 37 -3.84 6.39 -6.37
C ILE A 37 -3.41 7.77 -6.83
N VAL A 38 -3.26 8.69 -5.88
CA VAL A 38 -2.84 10.06 -6.17
C VAL A 38 -1.53 10.43 -5.50
N SER A 39 -0.92 9.51 -4.75
CA SER A 39 0.39 9.74 -4.15
C SER A 39 1.17 8.44 -4.14
N GLN A 40 2.48 8.56 -3.96
CA GLN A 40 3.35 7.38 -3.83
C GLN A 40 2.96 6.58 -2.60
N PRO A 41 2.86 5.24 -2.71
CA PRO A 41 2.68 4.42 -1.52
C PRO A 41 3.90 4.53 -0.61
N TYR A 42 3.65 4.49 0.68
CA TYR A 42 4.69 4.63 1.69
C TYR A 42 4.64 3.46 2.66
N VAL A 43 5.78 2.81 2.85
CA VAL A 43 5.89 1.68 3.78
C VAL A 43 6.66 2.12 5.01
N SER A 44 6.09 1.87 6.19
CA SER A 44 6.75 2.11 7.46
C SER A 44 6.48 0.90 8.34
N GLY A 45 7.53 0.13 8.64
CA GLY A 45 7.39 -1.10 9.40
C GLY A 45 6.49 -2.09 8.67
N ASN A 46 5.42 -2.49 9.33
CA ASN A 46 4.45 -3.43 8.75
C ASN A 46 3.16 -2.74 8.27
N LEU A 47 3.25 -1.45 7.96
CA LEU A 47 2.12 -0.68 7.45
C LEU A 47 2.48 -0.04 6.13
N MET A 48 1.50 0.01 5.23
CA MET A 48 1.61 0.73 3.97
C MET A 48 0.51 1.79 3.91
N THR A 49 0.90 3.02 3.62
CA THR A 49 -0.02 4.14 3.54
C THR A 49 -0.05 4.68 2.13
N VAL A 50 -1.23 4.94 1.61
CA VAL A 50 -1.40 5.48 0.28
C VAL A 50 -2.61 6.41 0.26
N THR A 51 -2.51 7.50 -0.50
CA THR A 51 -3.64 8.41 -0.68
C THR A 51 -4.34 8.07 -1.97
N VAL A 52 -5.65 7.94 -1.89
CA VAL A 52 -6.49 7.60 -3.04
C VAL A 52 -7.61 8.61 -3.19
N GLU A 53 -8.13 8.69 -4.41
CA GLU A 53 -9.30 9.51 -4.71
C GLU A 53 -10.44 8.57 -5.08
N ASN A 54 -11.58 8.71 -4.41
CA ASN A 54 -12.72 7.84 -4.68
C ASN A 54 -13.54 8.36 -5.87
N ALA A 55 -14.61 7.62 -6.21
CA ALA A 55 -15.44 7.95 -7.37
C ALA A 55 -16.12 9.31 -7.25
N GLY A 56 -16.30 9.80 -6.03
CA GLY A 56 -16.88 11.14 -5.80
C GLY A 56 -15.86 12.26 -5.85
N GLY A 57 -14.59 11.96 -6.18
CA GLY A 57 -13.55 12.96 -6.23
C GLY A 57 -12.97 13.33 -4.87
N LYS A 58 -13.33 12.62 -3.83
CA LYS A 58 -12.82 12.89 -2.49
C LYS A 58 -11.59 12.03 -2.22
N ARG A 59 -10.63 12.61 -1.51
CA ARG A 59 -9.39 11.92 -1.21
C ARG A 59 -9.41 11.33 0.19
N GLN A 60 -8.75 10.20 0.33
CA GLN A 60 -8.66 9.47 1.59
C GLN A 60 -7.26 8.91 1.72
N VAL A 61 -6.77 8.88 2.96
CA VAL A 61 -5.52 8.21 3.28
C VAL A 61 -5.88 6.83 3.81
N LYS A 62 -5.41 5.79 3.13
CA LYS A 62 -5.67 4.41 3.52
C LYS A 62 -4.40 3.76 4.00
N THR A 63 -4.49 3.04 5.12
CA THR A 63 -3.38 2.30 5.70
C THR A 63 -3.71 0.81 5.68
N PHE A 64 -2.76 0.03 5.17
CA PHE A 64 -2.90 -1.41 5.02
C PHE A 64 -1.88 -2.12 5.89
N SER A 65 -2.29 -3.23 6.50
CA SER A 65 -1.40 -4.08 7.26
C SER A 65 -0.60 -4.97 6.33
N LEU A 66 0.69 -5.06 6.55
CA LEU A 66 1.56 -5.95 5.79
C LEU A 66 1.89 -7.16 6.64
N PRO A 67 2.12 -8.31 6.05
CA PRO A 67 2.27 -8.56 4.60
C PRO A 67 0.98 -8.85 3.85
N TYR A 68 -0.15 -8.98 4.53
CA TYR A 68 -1.38 -9.47 3.90
C TYR A 68 -2.08 -8.42 3.04
N GLY A 69 -1.88 -7.16 3.34
CA GLY A 69 -2.54 -6.10 2.59
C GLY A 69 -3.99 -5.85 3.01
N SER A 70 -4.32 -6.16 4.26
CA SER A 70 -5.65 -5.89 4.81
C SER A 70 -5.79 -4.41 5.13
N LEU A 71 -6.92 -3.83 4.74
CA LEU A 71 -7.20 -2.43 5.05
C LEU A 71 -7.36 -2.25 6.56
N LYS A 72 -6.58 -1.36 7.13
CA LYS A 72 -6.60 -1.10 8.55
C LYS A 72 -7.38 0.16 8.90
N THR A 73 -7.08 1.26 8.22
CA THR A 73 -7.75 2.54 8.47
C THR A 73 -8.00 3.27 7.16
N THR A 74 -9.03 4.11 7.17
CA THR A 74 -9.34 5.04 6.09
C THR A 74 -9.64 6.38 6.74
N VAL A 75 -8.87 7.40 6.38
CA VAL A 75 -9.02 8.73 6.95
C VAL A 75 -9.28 9.73 5.83
N PRO A 76 -10.38 10.49 5.87
CA PRO A 76 -10.61 11.52 4.87
C PRO A 76 -9.56 12.62 4.95
N VAL A 77 -9.23 13.16 3.82
CA VAL A 77 -8.28 14.27 3.73
C VAL A 77 -9.02 15.59 3.80
#